data_4d898959bf3b54719e899951097786a4
#
_entry.id   4d898959bf3b54719e899951097786a4
#
_cell.length_a   1.000
_cell.length_b   1.000
_cell.length_c   1.000
_cell.angle_alpha   90.00
_cell.angle_beta   90.00
_cell.angle_gamma   90.00
#
_symmetry.space_group_name_H-M   'P 1'
#
loop_
_entity.id
_entity.type
_entity.pdbx_description
1 polymer ?
#
loop_
_entity_poly.entity_id
_entity_poly.type
_entity_poly.pdbx_seq_one_letter_code
_entity_poly.pdbx_strand_id
1 'polypeptide(L)'
;MHYRNDDTMGEPSPDKGRSSRRHFLSQLAALSATLTIAAPAARAASSKERSRPETPDSEQPESLVDIVLKVNGQEKPLKVDSRVTVLDAVRDRLNMSGTKKGCDHGACGACTVLIDGKRVLSCLTLAVMTQGKEITTIEGLAHGDELHPVQAAFVTCDGFQCGYCTPGQIMSAVGCIREGHTGSDTEIREFMSGNLCRCGAYPNIVQAIKQAATQMKGAVS
;
A
#
# COMPACT_ATOMS: atom_id res chain seq x y z
N MET A 1 -53.58 -33.18 5.29
CA MET A 1 -52.29 -33.60 5.89
C MET A 1 -51.99 -32.63 7.02
N HIS A 2 -51.99 -33.17 8.27
CA HIS A 2 -51.92 -32.40 9.52
C HIS A 2 -50.49 -31.92 9.77
N TYR A 3 -50.30 -30.62 9.95
CA TYR A 3 -49.11 -30.03 10.55
C TYR A 3 -49.36 -29.95 12.06
N ARG A 4 -48.54 -30.64 12.85
CA ARG A 4 -48.54 -30.55 14.31
C ARG A 4 -47.57 -29.45 14.70
N ASN A 5 -48.05 -28.43 15.41
CA ASN A 5 -47.27 -27.50 16.20
C ASN A 5 -46.88 -28.22 17.51
N ASP A 6 -45.58 -28.32 17.77
CA ASP A 6 -45.06 -28.60 19.10
C ASP A 6 -44.24 -27.36 19.56
N ASP A 7 -45.00 -26.47 20.24
CA ASP A 7 -44.41 -25.37 21.00
C ASP A 7 -43.98 -25.91 22.39
N THR A 8 -42.68 -26.23 22.54
CA THR A 8 -42.09 -26.36 23.87
C THR A 8 -41.04 -25.28 24.02
N MET A 9 -41.47 -24.13 24.57
CA MET A 9 -40.55 -23.08 25.03
C MET A 9 -39.76 -23.60 26.26
N GLY A 10 -38.49 -23.90 26.03
CA GLY A 10 -37.53 -24.15 27.10
C GLY A 10 -37.15 -22.81 27.77
N GLU A 11 -37.27 -22.77 29.08
CA GLU A 11 -36.89 -21.64 29.92
C GLU A 11 -35.39 -21.31 29.76
N PRO A 12 -35.02 -20.05 29.71
CA PRO A 12 -33.60 -19.65 29.65
C PRO A 12 -32.91 -19.93 30.99
N SER A 13 -31.83 -20.67 30.96
CA SER A 13 -30.97 -20.92 32.10
C SER A 13 -30.33 -19.62 32.63
N PRO A 14 -30.11 -19.45 33.96
CA PRO A 14 -29.55 -18.23 34.51
C PRO A 14 -28.11 -18.02 34.04
N ASP A 15 -27.86 -16.88 33.45
CA ASP A 15 -26.55 -16.41 33.00
C ASP A 15 -25.57 -16.25 34.16
N LYS A 16 -24.71 -17.28 34.36
CA LYS A 16 -23.59 -17.22 35.30
C LYS A 16 -22.37 -16.64 34.60
N GLY A 17 -22.13 -15.34 34.81
CA GLY A 17 -20.78 -14.83 34.57
C GLY A 17 -20.57 -13.57 33.75
N ARG A 18 -21.55 -12.71 33.55
CA ARG A 18 -21.29 -11.37 33.06
C ARG A 18 -21.10 -10.38 34.21
N SER A 19 -19.86 -10.19 34.64
CA SER A 19 -19.47 -9.11 35.52
C SER A 19 -19.77 -7.78 34.82
N SER A 20 -20.73 -7.03 35.35
CA SER A 20 -21.10 -5.71 34.86
C SER A 20 -19.89 -4.76 34.94
N ARG A 21 -19.68 -3.93 33.92
CA ARG A 21 -18.64 -2.86 33.91
C ARG A 21 -18.67 -2.01 35.19
N ARG A 22 -19.83 -1.82 35.79
CA ARG A 22 -20.00 -1.14 37.08
C ARG A 22 -19.37 -1.90 38.24
N HIS A 23 -19.45 -3.23 38.25
CA HIS A 23 -18.88 -4.07 39.30
C HIS A 23 -17.35 -4.12 39.23
N PHE A 24 -16.79 -4.12 38.02
CA PHE A 24 -15.35 -4.02 37.79
C PHE A 24 -14.77 -2.67 38.25
N LEU A 25 -15.46 -1.57 37.99
CA LEU A 25 -15.02 -0.23 38.41
C LEU A 25 -15.12 -0.04 39.93
N SER A 26 -16.12 -0.64 40.61
CA SER A 26 -16.23 -0.56 42.07
C SER A 26 -15.16 -1.37 42.80
N GLN A 27 -14.67 -2.46 42.20
CA GLN A 27 -13.56 -3.26 42.75
C GLN A 27 -12.22 -2.56 42.61
N LEU A 28 -11.99 -1.79 41.53
CA LEU A 28 -10.79 -0.96 41.37
C LEU A 28 -10.74 0.22 42.39
N ALA A 29 -11.88 0.80 42.76
CA ALA A 29 -11.94 1.86 43.73
C ALA A 29 -11.65 1.38 45.18
N ALA A 30 -11.94 0.13 45.50
CA ALA A 30 -11.67 -0.45 46.81
C ALA A 30 -10.20 -0.82 47.06
N LEU A 31 -9.41 -1.04 45.99
CA LEU A 31 -7.98 -1.35 46.06
C LEU A 31 -7.07 -0.13 46.23
N SER A 32 -7.60 1.08 46.00
CA SER A 32 -6.80 2.31 46.10
C SER A 32 -6.76 2.89 47.54
N ALA A 33 -7.54 2.36 48.49
CA ALA A 33 -7.70 2.92 49.85
C ALA A 33 -6.75 2.35 50.91
N THR A 34 -5.91 1.36 50.61
CA THR A 34 -5.08 0.63 51.61
C THR A 34 -3.58 0.71 51.40
N LEU A 35 -3.05 1.62 50.55
CA LEU A 35 -1.61 1.74 50.37
C LEU A 35 -1.05 3.12 50.75
N THR A 36 -1.40 3.57 51.96
CA THR A 36 -0.66 4.64 52.64
C THR A 36 0.26 4.01 53.68
N ILE A 37 1.27 3.28 53.26
CA ILE A 37 2.39 2.89 54.10
C ILE A 37 3.58 3.81 53.75
N ALA A 38 4.07 4.48 54.82
CA ALA A 38 5.16 5.42 54.81
C ALA A 38 6.31 5.01 53.87
N ALA A 39 6.53 5.83 52.85
CA ALA A 39 7.74 5.75 52.07
C ALA A 39 8.90 6.38 52.90
N PRO A 40 10.00 5.65 53.17
CA PRO A 40 11.20 6.31 53.63
C PRO A 40 11.67 7.26 52.51
N ALA A 41 12.07 8.45 52.89
CA ALA A 41 12.61 9.46 51.99
C ALA A 41 13.83 8.88 51.24
N ALA A 42 13.58 8.25 50.10
CA ALA A 42 14.61 7.92 49.15
C ALA A 42 15.08 9.24 48.55
N ARG A 43 16.26 9.65 48.99
CA ARG A 43 17.04 10.71 48.38
C ARG A 43 16.95 10.54 46.85
N ALA A 44 16.37 11.54 46.20
CA ALA A 44 16.41 11.69 44.77
C ALA A 44 17.90 11.73 44.36
N ALA A 45 18.45 10.58 44.02
CA ALA A 45 19.65 10.54 43.21
C ALA A 45 19.23 11.14 41.88
N SER A 46 19.62 12.40 41.67
CA SER A 46 19.56 13.05 40.36
C SER A 46 20.13 12.06 39.35
N SER A 47 19.24 11.39 38.62
CA SER A 47 19.61 10.69 37.42
C SER A 47 20.11 11.77 36.48
N LYS A 48 21.44 11.95 36.50
CA LYS A 48 22.15 12.70 35.48
C LYS A 48 21.74 12.03 34.19
N GLU A 49 20.76 12.65 33.55
CA GLU A 49 20.31 12.28 32.21
C GLU A 49 21.58 12.13 31.38
N ARG A 50 21.93 10.90 31.08
CA ARG A 50 23.02 10.64 30.13
C ARG A 50 22.52 11.28 28.85
N SER A 51 22.90 12.52 28.63
CA SER A 51 22.83 13.11 27.31
C SER A 51 23.51 12.09 26.38
N ARG A 52 22.67 11.44 25.58
CA ARG A 52 23.14 10.64 24.44
C ARG A 52 24.13 11.56 23.73
N PRO A 53 25.39 11.14 23.50
CA PRO A 53 26.29 11.94 22.70
C PRO A 53 25.51 12.27 21.44
N GLU A 54 25.22 13.53 21.21
CA GLU A 54 24.80 14.01 19.90
C GLU A 54 25.98 13.63 19.02
N THR A 55 25.84 12.52 18.31
CA THR A 55 26.70 12.28 17.15
C THR A 55 26.53 13.53 16.34
N PRO A 56 27.59 14.32 16.10
CA PRO A 56 27.47 15.45 15.19
C PRO A 56 26.80 14.85 13.96
N ASP A 57 25.69 15.46 13.55
CA ASP A 57 25.07 15.15 12.27
C ASP A 57 26.23 15.26 11.29
N SER A 58 26.88 14.13 11.03
CA SER A 58 27.91 14.07 10.03
C SER A 58 27.11 14.39 8.77
N GLU A 59 27.20 15.64 8.33
CA GLU A 59 26.91 16.01 6.96
C GLU A 59 27.79 15.08 6.12
N GLN A 60 27.26 13.86 5.89
CA GLN A 60 27.86 12.98 4.90
C GLN A 60 27.77 13.79 3.62
N PRO A 61 28.89 14.13 2.99
CA PRO A 61 28.87 14.93 1.79
C PRO A 61 27.86 14.26 0.87
N GLU A 62 26.76 14.95 0.56
CA GLU A 62 25.76 14.46 -0.35
C GLU A 62 26.50 14.05 -1.61
N SER A 63 26.61 12.74 -1.84
CA SER A 63 27.21 12.22 -3.07
C SER A 63 26.23 12.42 -4.20
N LEU A 64 26.02 13.70 -4.55
CA LEU A 64 25.16 14.09 -5.65
C LEU A 64 25.77 13.61 -6.96
N VAL A 65 24.99 12.84 -7.70
CA VAL A 65 25.34 12.37 -9.04
C VAL A 65 24.37 12.96 -10.07
N ASP A 66 24.90 13.31 -11.21
CA ASP A 66 24.10 13.72 -12.34
C ASP A 66 23.63 12.47 -13.08
N ILE A 67 22.32 12.34 -13.24
CA ILE A 67 21.67 11.23 -13.96
C ILE A 67 20.69 11.77 -14.99
N VAL A 68 20.41 10.96 -16.01
CA VAL A 68 19.33 11.21 -16.96
C VAL A 68 18.36 10.04 -16.90
N LEU A 69 17.13 10.28 -16.45
CA LEU A 69 16.05 9.30 -16.48
C LEU A 69 15.20 9.50 -17.73
N LYS A 70 14.88 8.42 -18.41
CA LYS A 70 13.89 8.45 -19.49
C LYS A 70 12.53 8.04 -18.90
N VAL A 71 11.64 9.03 -18.74
CA VAL A 71 10.34 8.82 -18.10
C VAL A 71 9.23 9.21 -19.07
N ASN A 72 8.34 8.28 -19.37
CA ASN A 72 7.22 8.45 -20.29
C ASN A 72 7.69 9.01 -21.65
N GLY A 73 8.78 8.47 -22.19
CA GLY A 73 9.37 8.88 -23.46
C GLY A 73 10.17 10.18 -23.44
N GLN A 74 10.32 10.84 -22.26
CA GLN A 74 11.03 12.12 -22.12
C GLN A 74 12.30 11.95 -21.28
N GLU A 75 13.40 12.51 -21.74
CA GLU A 75 14.62 12.59 -20.94
C GLU A 75 14.50 13.67 -19.86
N LYS A 76 14.81 13.29 -18.63
CA LYS A 76 14.74 14.12 -17.43
C LYS A 76 16.11 14.15 -16.75
N PRO A 77 16.93 15.18 -16.97
CA PRO A 77 18.17 15.35 -16.23
C PRO A 77 17.87 15.69 -14.77
N LEU A 78 18.54 15.02 -13.85
CA LEU A 78 18.38 15.19 -12.41
C LEU A 78 19.75 15.16 -11.73
N LYS A 79 19.88 15.94 -10.65
CA LYS A 79 20.97 15.83 -9.71
C LYS A 79 20.45 15.29 -8.40
N VAL A 80 20.87 14.08 -8.04
CA VAL A 80 20.30 13.32 -6.91
C VAL A 80 21.38 12.63 -6.10
N ASP A 81 21.10 12.36 -4.83
CA ASP A 81 21.89 11.43 -4.05
C ASP A 81 21.79 10.03 -4.65
N SER A 82 22.89 9.28 -4.67
CA SER A 82 22.95 7.93 -5.25
C SER A 82 21.98 6.93 -4.60
N ARG A 83 21.49 7.23 -3.40
CA ARG A 83 20.53 6.43 -2.65
C ARG A 83 19.05 6.71 -3.02
N VAL A 84 18.80 7.76 -3.82
CA VAL A 84 17.43 8.12 -4.23
C VAL A 84 16.80 6.99 -5.03
N THR A 85 15.59 6.59 -4.63
CA THR A 85 14.80 5.58 -5.33
C THR A 85 14.13 6.16 -6.58
N VAL A 86 13.73 5.31 -7.50
CA VAL A 86 12.89 5.73 -8.65
C VAL A 86 11.59 6.36 -8.15
N LEU A 87 11.01 5.83 -7.06
CA LEU A 87 9.80 6.40 -6.46
C LEU A 87 9.99 7.85 -6.03
N ASP A 88 11.05 8.15 -5.28
CA ASP A 88 11.35 9.50 -4.80
C ASP A 88 11.74 10.42 -5.96
N ALA A 89 12.49 9.92 -6.95
CA ALA A 89 12.85 10.68 -8.14
C ALA A 89 11.59 11.13 -8.92
N VAL A 90 10.66 10.22 -9.24
CA VAL A 90 9.46 10.58 -10.01
C VAL A 90 8.51 11.47 -9.22
N ARG A 91 8.33 11.22 -7.91
CA ARG A 91 7.39 12.00 -7.08
C ARG A 91 7.94 13.35 -6.67
N ASP A 92 9.14 13.36 -6.07
CA ASP A 92 9.62 14.51 -5.32
C ASP A 92 10.51 15.42 -6.20
N ARG A 93 11.12 14.89 -7.26
CA ARG A 93 11.97 15.65 -8.17
C ARG A 93 11.27 15.99 -9.49
N LEU A 94 10.44 15.09 -10.01
CA LEU A 94 9.72 15.30 -11.27
C LEU A 94 8.24 15.70 -11.07
N ASN A 95 7.76 15.82 -9.84
CA ASN A 95 6.37 16.15 -9.48
C ASN A 95 5.31 15.22 -10.10
N MET A 96 5.66 13.98 -10.41
CA MET A 96 4.75 12.95 -10.92
C MET A 96 4.13 12.19 -9.74
N SER A 97 3.05 12.72 -9.18
CA SER A 97 2.45 12.21 -7.95
C SER A 97 1.54 10.99 -8.14
N GLY A 98 1.31 10.54 -9.37
CA GLY A 98 0.48 9.38 -9.69
C GLY A 98 1.02 8.07 -9.10
N THR A 99 2.32 7.82 -9.21
CA THR A 99 2.99 6.71 -8.52
C THR A 99 2.94 6.94 -7.00
N LYS A 100 2.40 6.00 -6.20
CA LYS A 100 2.09 6.23 -4.78
C LYS A 100 3.13 5.61 -3.84
N LYS A 101 3.51 6.35 -2.79
CA LYS A 101 4.35 5.86 -1.69
C LYS A 101 3.44 5.30 -0.59
N GLY A 102 3.22 3.97 -0.58
CA GLY A 102 2.42 3.28 0.44
C GLY A 102 3.30 2.80 1.60
N CYS A 103 3.98 1.68 1.42
CA CYS A 103 4.80 1.06 2.47
C CYS A 103 6.28 1.47 2.44
N ASP A 104 6.79 1.91 1.31
CA ASP A 104 8.20 2.28 1.06
C ASP A 104 9.24 1.17 1.31
N HIS A 105 8.81 -0.08 1.33
CA HIS A 105 9.67 -1.25 1.55
C HIS A 105 9.24 -2.50 0.74
N GLY A 106 8.59 -2.29 -0.41
CA GLY A 106 8.32 -3.35 -1.37
C GLY A 106 7.12 -4.25 -1.09
N ALA A 107 6.31 -3.99 -0.03
CA ALA A 107 5.26 -4.91 0.40
C ALA A 107 3.87 -4.66 -0.20
N CYS A 108 3.55 -3.44 -0.68
CA CYS A 108 2.17 -3.08 -1.02
C CYS A 108 1.87 -2.90 -2.51
N GLY A 109 2.88 -2.76 -3.36
CA GLY A 109 2.72 -2.58 -4.80
C GLY A 109 2.15 -1.24 -5.28
N ALA A 110 1.82 -0.28 -4.38
CA ALA A 110 1.26 1.02 -4.77
C ALA A 110 2.23 1.86 -5.62
N CYS A 111 3.52 1.58 -5.54
CA CYS A 111 4.58 2.25 -6.27
C CYS A 111 4.98 1.53 -7.57
N THR A 112 4.23 0.56 -8.04
CA THR A 112 4.56 -0.18 -9.26
C THR A 112 4.63 0.75 -10.46
N VAL A 113 5.73 0.65 -11.21
CA VAL A 113 5.98 1.27 -12.53
C VAL A 113 6.39 0.20 -13.52
N LEU A 114 6.47 0.53 -14.81
CA LEU A 114 7.12 -0.35 -15.78
C LEU A 114 8.51 0.20 -16.11
N ILE A 115 9.52 -0.67 -16.05
CA ILE A 115 10.87 -0.36 -16.52
C ILE A 115 11.16 -1.33 -17.67
N ASP A 116 11.41 -0.79 -18.85
CA ASP A 116 11.52 -1.56 -20.09
C ASP A 116 10.34 -2.54 -20.29
N GLY A 117 9.13 -2.09 -19.93
CA GLY A 117 7.90 -2.85 -20.03
C GLY A 117 7.66 -3.89 -18.92
N LYS A 118 8.59 -4.09 -17.99
CA LYS A 118 8.47 -5.05 -16.87
C LYS A 118 8.01 -4.36 -15.59
N ARG A 119 7.17 -5.02 -14.82
CA ARG A 119 6.68 -4.53 -13.51
C ARG A 119 7.81 -4.43 -12.50
N VAL A 120 8.00 -3.27 -11.91
CA VAL A 120 9.05 -3.01 -10.93
C VAL A 120 8.49 -2.20 -9.77
N LEU A 121 8.92 -2.52 -8.56
CA LEU A 121 8.61 -1.74 -7.36
C LEU A 121 9.60 -0.57 -7.25
N SER A 122 9.15 0.62 -7.60
CA SER A 122 10.00 1.81 -7.67
C SER A 122 10.61 2.22 -6.33
N CYS A 123 10.00 1.86 -5.18
CA CYS A 123 10.56 2.10 -3.86
C CYS A 123 11.79 1.24 -3.52
N LEU A 124 12.01 0.14 -4.24
CA LEU A 124 13.18 -0.73 -4.07
C LEU A 124 14.22 -0.59 -5.18
N THR A 125 14.00 0.33 -6.12
CA THR A 125 14.86 0.51 -7.29
C THR A 125 15.56 1.85 -7.21
N LEU A 126 16.90 1.86 -7.19
CA LEU A 126 17.67 3.10 -7.19
C LEU A 126 17.59 3.80 -8.55
N ALA A 127 17.39 5.11 -8.54
CA ALA A 127 17.28 5.92 -9.74
C ALA A 127 18.55 5.82 -10.61
N VAL A 128 19.71 5.82 -10.00
CA VAL A 128 21.01 5.68 -10.69
C VAL A 128 21.15 4.41 -11.52
N MET A 129 20.43 3.33 -11.15
CA MET A 129 20.46 2.03 -11.84
C MET A 129 19.51 1.97 -13.03
N THR A 130 18.71 2.99 -13.27
CA THR A 130 17.71 3.03 -14.35
C THR A 130 18.08 3.95 -15.48
N GLN A 131 19.31 4.49 -15.48
CA GLN A 131 19.82 5.26 -16.61
C GLN A 131 19.82 4.40 -17.88
N GLY A 132 19.38 5.00 -18.98
CA GLY A 132 19.26 4.31 -20.28
C GLY A 132 18.04 3.37 -20.40
N LYS A 133 17.24 3.22 -19.34
CA LYS A 133 16.00 2.42 -19.35
C LYS A 133 14.77 3.31 -19.48
N GLU A 134 13.73 2.81 -20.15
CA GLU A 134 12.44 3.50 -20.24
C GLU A 134 11.61 3.23 -18.99
N ILE A 135 11.27 4.28 -18.27
CA ILE A 135 10.37 4.22 -17.11
C ILE A 135 8.99 4.70 -17.55
N THR A 136 7.98 3.84 -17.48
CA THR A 136 6.59 4.24 -17.71
C THR A 136 5.86 4.30 -16.37
N THR A 137 5.28 5.46 -16.07
CA THR A 137 4.43 5.69 -14.90
C THR A 137 2.96 5.71 -15.32
N ILE A 138 2.05 5.82 -14.33
CA ILE A 138 0.60 5.90 -14.60
C ILE A 138 0.23 7.09 -15.50
N GLU A 139 0.96 8.19 -15.38
CA GLU A 139 0.77 9.39 -16.19
C GLU A 139 1.14 9.18 -17.68
N GLY A 140 1.99 8.19 -17.96
CA GLY A 140 2.43 7.88 -19.33
C GLY A 140 1.60 6.81 -20.04
N LEU A 141 0.51 6.31 -19.43
CA LEU A 141 -0.35 5.31 -20.07
C LEU A 141 -1.40 5.93 -21.00
N ALA A 142 -1.99 7.04 -20.61
CA ALA A 142 -2.98 7.75 -21.41
C ALA A 142 -2.32 8.57 -22.51
N HIS A 143 -2.99 8.75 -23.63
CA HIS A 143 -2.57 9.60 -24.74
C HIS A 143 -3.56 10.77 -24.89
N GLY A 144 -3.21 11.94 -24.32
CA GLY A 144 -4.13 13.06 -24.22
C GLY A 144 -5.37 12.68 -23.39
N ASP A 145 -6.55 12.86 -23.97
CA ASP A 145 -7.83 12.52 -23.32
C ASP A 145 -8.23 11.04 -23.49
N GLU A 146 -7.45 10.27 -24.26
CA GLU A 146 -7.73 8.85 -24.48
C GLU A 146 -7.09 7.99 -23.38
N LEU A 147 -7.94 7.35 -22.58
CA LEU A 147 -7.50 6.44 -21.53
C LEU A 147 -6.95 5.14 -22.14
N HIS A 148 -5.88 4.64 -21.54
CA HIS A 148 -5.42 3.28 -21.84
C HIS A 148 -6.55 2.25 -21.52
N PRO A 149 -6.72 1.16 -22.29
CA PRO A 149 -7.80 0.18 -22.07
C PRO A 149 -7.92 -0.32 -20.63
N VAL A 150 -6.79 -0.51 -19.94
CA VAL A 150 -6.80 -0.89 -18.52
C VAL A 150 -7.37 0.22 -17.64
N GLN A 151 -7.03 1.49 -17.89
CA GLN A 151 -7.58 2.62 -17.13
C GLN A 151 -9.10 2.72 -17.34
N ALA A 152 -9.56 2.62 -18.58
CA ALA A 152 -10.98 2.64 -18.92
C ALA A 152 -11.74 1.48 -18.26
N ALA A 153 -11.18 0.27 -18.27
CA ALA A 153 -11.79 -0.89 -17.63
C ALA A 153 -11.88 -0.74 -16.10
N PHE A 154 -10.88 -0.12 -15.45
CA PHE A 154 -10.94 0.16 -14.02
C PHE A 154 -12.06 1.13 -13.67
N VAL A 155 -12.33 2.12 -14.51
CA VAL A 155 -13.47 3.03 -14.36
C VAL A 155 -14.79 2.28 -14.56
N THR A 156 -14.92 1.50 -15.64
CA THR A 156 -16.14 0.78 -15.98
C THR A 156 -16.56 -0.27 -14.95
N CYS A 157 -15.56 -0.95 -14.35
CA CYS A 157 -15.79 -2.03 -13.40
C CYS A 157 -15.72 -1.59 -11.94
N ASP A 158 -15.63 -0.29 -11.64
CA ASP A 158 -15.39 0.21 -10.27
C ASP A 158 -14.19 -0.47 -9.58
N GLY A 159 -13.09 -0.64 -10.32
CA GLY A 159 -11.86 -1.32 -9.85
C GLY A 159 -11.11 -0.57 -8.74
N PHE A 160 -11.73 0.38 -8.08
CA PHE A 160 -11.16 1.21 -7.02
C PHE A 160 -12.23 1.76 -6.09
N GLN A 161 -11.81 2.21 -4.89
CA GLN A 161 -12.64 3.00 -3.97
C GLN A 161 -11.90 4.28 -3.57
N CYS A 162 -10.96 4.23 -2.61
CA CYS A 162 -10.21 5.42 -2.22
C CYS A 162 -9.22 5.92 -3.28
N GLY A 163 -8.89 5.11 -4.28
CA GLY A 163 -7.99 5.46 -5.38
C GLY A 163 -6.49 5.36 -5.07
N TYR A 164 -6.08 5.17 -3.81
CA TYR A 164 -4.66 5.25 -3.44
C TYR A 164 -3.80 4.15 -4.08
N CYS A 165 -4.24 2.90 -4.08
CA CYS A 165 -3.51 1.79 -4.70
C CYS A 165 -3.74 1.69 -6.22
N THR A 166 -4.71 2.43 -6.76
CA THR A 166 -5.19 2.28 -8.13
C THR A 166 -4.09 2.47 -9.19
N PRO A 167 -3.21 3.46 -9.11
CA PRO A 167 -2.11 3.58 -10.07
C PRO A 167 -1.22 2.33 -10.11
N GLY A 168 -0.81 1.82 -8.95
CA GLY A 168 -0.01 0.58 -8.86
C GLY A 168 -0.77 -0.65 -9.37
N GLN A 169 -2.07 -0.76 -9.09
CA GLN A 169 -2.93 -1.83 -9.61
C GLN A 169 -3.01 -1.78 -11.14
N ILE A 170 -3.21 -0.61 -11.73
CA ILE A 170 -3.27 -0.44 -13.19
C ILE A 170 -1.92 -0.78 -13.82
N MET A 171 -0.81 -0.27 -13.29
CA MET A 171 0.53 -0.59 -13.83
C MET A 171 0.83 -2.09 -13.75
N SER A 172 0.47 -2.75 -12.65
CA SER A 172 0.60 -4.19 -12.50
C SER A 172 -0.33 -4.96 -13.43
N ALA A 173 -1.54 -4.46 -13.67
CA ALA A 173 -2.50 -5.06 -14.61
C ALA A 173 -1.99 -5.03 -16.06
N VAL A 174 -1.39 -3.90 -16.48
CA VAL A 174 -0.75 -3.79 -17.80
C VAL A 174 0.35 -4.85 -17.94
N GLY A 175 1.20 -5.02 -16.92
CA GLY A 175 2.23 -6.05 -16.91
C GLY A 175 1.63 -7.46 -16.95
N CYS A 176 0.63 -7.76 -16.11
CA CYS A 176 -0.07 -9.05 -16.06
C CYS A 176 -0.65 -9.46 -17.43
N ILE A 177 -1.28 -8.51 -18.13
CA ILE A 177 -1.84 -8.74 -19.48
C ILE A 177 -0.72 -9.00 -20.51
N ARG A 178 0.34 -8.19 -20.48
CA ARG A 178 1.48 -8.34 -21.39
C ARG A 178 2.23 -9.65 -21.19
N GLU A 179 2.33 -10.11 -19.95
CA GLU A 179 2.94 -11.37 -19.55
C GLU A 179 2.05 -12.60 -19.88
N GLY A 180 0.78 -12.38 -20.29
CA GLY A 180 -0.15 -13.42 -20.70
C GLY A 180 -0.92 -14.10 -19.57
N HIS A 181 -0.84 -13.57 -18.33
CA HIS A 181 -1.44 -14.18 -17.13
C HIS A 181 -2.89 -13.72 -16.90
N THR A 182 -3.74 -14.00 -17.89
CA THR A 182 -5.16 -13.61 -17.88
C THR A 182 -6.10 -14.76 -18.24
N GLY A 183 -5.62 -16.01 -18.14
CA GLY A 183 -6.37 -17.21 -18.51
C GLY A 183 -7.51 -17.55 -17.54
N SER A 184 -7.36 -17.20 -16.26
CA SER A 184 -8.37 -17.43 -15.22
C SER A 184 -8.35 -16.37 -14.13
N ASP A 185 -9.45 -16.26 -13.37
CA ASP A 185 -9.52 -15.36 -12.21
C ASP A 185 -8.47 -15.70 -11.15
N THR A 186 -8.17 -16.97 -10.98
CA THR A 186 -7.16 -17.44 -10.02
C THR A 186 -5.77 -17.00 -10.45
N GLU A 187 -5.42 -17.16 -11.72
CA GLU A 187 -4.15 -16.72 -12.28
C GLU A 187 -3.99 -15.20 -12.12
N ILE A 188 -5.01 -14.41 -12.46
CA ILE A 188 -4.98 -12.96 -12.28
C ILE A 188 -4.74 -12.60 -10.81
N ARG A 189 -5.44 -13.24 -9.86
CA ARG A 189 -5.24 -12.99 -8.42
C ARG A 189 -3.82 -13.31 -7.97
N GLU A 190 -3.25 -14.40 -8.46
CA GLU A 190 -1.88 -14.79 -8.15
C GLU A 190 -0.89 -13.74 -8.65
N PHE A 191 -0.96 -13.37 -9.92
CA PHE A 191 -0.04 -12.41 -10.52
C PHE A 191 -0.25 -10.96 -10.03
N MET A 192 -1.41 -10.65 -9.47
CA MET A 192 -1.72 -9.37 -8.83
C MET A 192 -1.52 -9.36 -7.30
N SER A 193 -1.11 -10.48 -6.70
CA SER A 193 -1.01 -10.64 -5.23
C SER A 193 -0.04 -9.67 -4.55
N GLY A 194 0.96 -9.16 -5.28
CA GLY A 194 1.88 -8.13 -4.80
C GLY A 194 1.28 -6.72 -4.67
N ASN A 195 0.02 -6.51 -5.10
CA ASN A 195 -0.65 -5.22 -5.09
C ASN A 195 -1.81 -5.23 -4.10
N LEU A 196 -1.64 -4.57 -2.94
CA LEU A 196 -2.63 -4.55 -1.87
C LEU A 196 -3.69 -3.47 -2.09
N CYS A 197 -4.96 -3.82 -1.87
CA CYS A 197 -6.08 -2.90 -1.82
C CYS A 197 -6.76 -2.97 -0.45
N ARG A 198 -6.58 -1.96 0.41
CA ARG A 198 -7.16 -1.95 1.75
C ARG A 198 -8.69 -1.83 1.74
N CYS A 199 -9.25 -1.27 0.68
CA CYS A 199 -10.71 -1.16 0.49
C CYS A 199 -11.35 -2.48 0.02
N GLY A 200 -10.55 -3.46 -0.39
CA GLY A 200 -11.06 -4.78 -0.80
C GLY A 200 -11.69 -4.84 -2.19
N ALA A 201 -11.34 -3.93 -3.11
CA ALA A 201 -11.89 -3.90 -4.47
C ALA A 201 -11.41 -5.04 -5.40
N TYR A 202 -10.82 -6.10 -4.84
CA TYR A 202 -10.20 -7.19 -5.61
C TYR A 202 -11.11 -7.85 -6.66
N PRO A 203 -12.41 -8.16 -6.39
CA PRO A 203 -13.29 -8.75 -7.41
C PRO A 203 -13.42 -7.85 -8.64
N ASN A 204 -13.60 -6.56 -8.42
CA ASN A 204 -13.76 -5.57 -9.49
C ASN A 204 -12.45 -5.35 -10.26
N ILE A 205 -11.31 -5.38 -9.57
CA ILE A 205 -9.97 -5.31 -10.19
C ILE A 205 -9.77 -6.51 -11.13
N VAL A 206 -10.09 -7.72 -10.70
CA VAL A 206 -10.01 -8.92 -11.55
C VAL A 206 -10.90 -8.78 -12.78
N GLN A 207 -12.12 -8.29 -12.61
CA GLN A 207 -13.05 -8.07 -13.72
C GLN A 207 -12.53 -7.01 -14.70
N ALA A 208 -11.97 -5.91 -14.20
CA ALA A 208 -11.36 -4.87 -15.03
C ALA A 208 -10.19 -5.42 -15.86
N ILE A 209 -9.34 -6.25 -15.27
CA ILE A 209 -8.22 -6.87 -15.97
C ILE A 209 -8.70 -7.80 -17.09
N LYS A 210 -9.72 -8.63 -16.84
CA LYS A 210 -10.33 -9.50 -17.86
C LYS A 210 -10.91 -8.71 -19.01
N GLN A 211 -11.66 -7.64 -18.71
CA GLN A 211 -12.22 -6.76 -19.74
C GLN A 211 -11.14 -6.12 -20.59
N ALA A 212 -10.12 -5.53 -19.97
CA ALA A 212 -9.01 -4.90 -20.67
C ALA A 212 -8.22 -5.92 -21.53
N ALA A 213 -7.96 -7.11 -21.00
CA ALA A 213 -7.26 -8.17 -21.74
C ALA A 213 -8.00 -8.58 -23.02
N THR A 214 -9.33 -8.62 -22.97
CA THR A 214 -10.15 -8.92 -24.15
C THR A 214 -10.06 -7.83 -25.20
N GLN A 215 -10.12 -6.56 -24.79
CA GLN A 215 -9.98 -5.40 -25.67
C GLN A 215 -8.58 -5.33 -26.33
N MET A 216 -7.53 -5.55 -25.54
CA MET A 216 -6.16 -5.49 -26.03
C MET A 216 -5.81 -6.64 -26.99
N LYS A 217 -6.40 -7.83 -26.82
CA LYS A 217 -6.23 -8.94 -27.78
C LYS A 217 -6.95 -8.67 -29.09
N GLY A 218 -8.13 -8.05 -29.04
CA GLY A 218 -8.89 -7.70 -30.25
C GLY A 218 -8.26 -6.59 -31.10
N ALA A 219 -7.42 -5.75 -30.50
CA ALA A 219 -6.72 -4.68 -31.23
C ALA A 219 -5.47 -5.15 -31.97
N VAL A 220 -5.00 -6.38 -31.74
CA VAL A 220 -3.80 -6.98 -32.36
C VAL A 220 -4.19 -7.96 -33.51
N SER A 221 -5.48 -8.21 -33.69
CA SER A 221 -6.02 -9.07 -34.76
C SER A 221 -6.42 -8.25 -35.97
#